data_dd135c72e2a629001b61b04a3f50149b
#
_entry.id   dd135c72e2a629001b61b04a3f50149b
#
_cell.length_a   1.000
_cell.length_b   1.000
_cell.length_c   1.000
_cell.angle_alpha   90.00
_cell.angle_beta   90.00
_cell.angle_gamma   90.00
#
_symmetry.space_group_name_H-M   'P 1'
#
loop_
_entity.id
_entity.type
_entity.pdbx_description
1 polymer ?
#
loop_
_entity_poly.entity_id
_entity_poly.type
_entity_poly.pdbx_seq_one_letter_code
_entity_poly.pdbx_strand_id
1 'polypeptide(L)'
;MPMKNPPHPGLSVRLNCLEPFGLSVTEGAKALGVSRTTLSRLINCQAGISPEMAIRLAKAFGATPDIWIRMQAAYDLAQARLHEHEIKVKPYRPQHAA
;
A
#
# COMPACT_ATOMS: atom_id res chain seq x y z
N MET A 1 -1.29 -17.29 -7.36
CA MET A 1 -0.36 -17.35 -6.21
C MET A 1 0.03 -15.95 -5.77
N PRO A 2 0.01 -15.67 -4.49
CA PRO A 2 0.49 -14.38 -4.02
C PRO A 2 2.00 -14.27 -4.25
N MET A 3 2.45 -13.07 -4.52
CA MET A 3 3.87 -12.82 -4.66
C MET A 3 4.56 -13.00 -3.30
N LYS A 4 5.69 -13.65 -3.30
CA LYS A 4 6.46 -13.85 -2.08
C LYS A 4 7.01 -12.53 -1.55
N ASN A 5 7.48 -11.67 -2.44
CA ASN A 5 8.03 -10.37 -2.08
C ASN A 5 7.40 -9.28 -2.94
N PRO A 6 6.14 -8.91 -2.66
CA PRO A 6 5.51 -7.87 -3.45
C PRO A 6 6.22 -6.54 -3.24
N PRO A 7 6.34 -5.72 -4.30
CA PRO A 7 6.95 -4.41 -4.17
C PRO A 7 6.06 -3.48 -3.36
N HIS A 8 6.67 -2.43 -2.79
CA HIS A 8 5.91 -1.41 -2.10
C HIS A 8 4.94 -0.73 -3.08
N PRO A 9 3.67 -0.53 -2.69
CA PRO A 9 2.69 0.05 -3.62
C PRO A 9 3.06 1.45 -4.10
N GLY A 10 3.90 2.19 -3.36
CA GLY A 10 4.39 3.49 -3.81
C GLY A 10 5.13 3.42 -5.13
N LEU A 11 5.79 2.30 -5.43
CA LEU A 11 6.44 2.12 -6.71
C LEU A 11 5.42 2.04 -7.84
N SER A 12 4.27 1.42 -7.59
CA SER A 12 3.21 1.36 -8.57
C SER A 12 2.61 2.75 -8.84
N VAL A 13 2.49 3.58 -7.80
CA VAL A 13 2.04 4.96 -7.99
C VAL A 13 3.01 5.69 -8.92
N ARG A 14 4.30 5.55 -8.67
CA ARG A 14 5.32 6.20 -9.49
C ARG A 14 5.28 5.72 -10.93
N LEU A 15 5.31 4.39 -11.13
CA LEU A 15 5.45 3.79 -12.44
C LEU A 15 4.18 3.80 -13.27
N ASN A 16 3.03 3.70 -12.62
CA ASN A 16 1.76 3.54 -13.31
C ASN A 16 0.86 4.77 -13.27
N CYS A 17 1.12 5.70 -12.38
CA CYS A 17 0.30 6.90 -12.26
C CYS A 17 1.04 8.17 -12.67
N LEU A 18 2.29 8.32 -12.26
CA LEU A 18 3.03 9.55 -12.54
C LEU A 18 3.78 9.47 -13.87
N GLU A 19 4.59 8.44 -14.06
CA GLU A 19 5.45 8.35 -15.25
C GLU A 19 4.69 8.29 -16.56
N PRO A 20 3.59 7.51 -16.68
CA PRO A 20 2.87 7.46 -17.95
C PRO A 20 2.32 8.80 -18.42
N PHE A 21 2.03 9.70 -17.46
CA PHE A 21 1.51 11.03 -17.79
C PHE A 21 2.57 12.11 -17.73
N GLY A 22 3.82 11.73 -17.49
CA GLY A 22 4.91 12.70 -17.39
C GLY A 22 4.76 13.67 -16.23
N LEU A 23 4.10 13.25 -15.15
CA LEU A 23 3.83 14.13 -14.02
C LEU A 23 5.02 14.19 -13.06
N SER A 24 5.36 15.39 -12.62
CA SER A 24 6.29 15.60 -11.53
C SER A 24 5.58 15.27 -10.22
N VAL A 25 6.36 15.17 -9.13
CA VAL A 25 5.77 14.97 -7.80
C VAL A 25 4.81 16.10 -7.45
N THR A 26 5.19 17.33 -7.77
CA THR A 26 4.33 18.49 -7.51
C THR A 26 3.01 18.40 -8.28
N GLU A 27 3.10 18.04 -9.56
CA GLU A 27 1.90 17.90 -10.40
C GLU A 27 1.02 16.73 -9.94
N GLY A 28 1.66 15.62 -9.60
CA GLY A 28 0.93 14.46 -9.10
C GLY A 28 0.23 14.74 -7.78
N ALA A 29 0.90 15.45 -6.88
CA ALA A 29 0.32 15.84 -5.60
C ALA A 29 -0.91 16.72 -5.81
N LYS A 30 -0.80 17.66 -6.75
CA LYS A 30 -1.91 18.54 -7.10
C LYS A 30 -3.09 17.73 -7.65
N ALA A 31 -2.81 16.77 -8.53
CA ALA A 31 -3.85 15.90 -9.08
C ALA A 31 -4.56 15.09 -8.01
N LEU A 32 -3.82 14.64 -7.00
CA LEU A 32 -4.37 13.84 -5.89
C LEU A 32 -4.98 14.71 -4.78
N GLY A 33 -4.73 16.02 -4.82
CA GLY A 33 -5.22 16.91 -3.77
C GLY A 33 -4.50 16.73 -2.44
N VAL A 34 -3.21 16.38 -2.48
CA VAL A 34 -2.40 16.18 -1.27
C VAL A 34 -1.16 17.05 -1.37
N SER A 35 -0.42 17.16 -0.25
CA SER A 35 0.82 17.92 -0.26
C SER A 35 1.90 17.17 -1.02
N ARG A 36 2.88 17.92 -1.53
CA ARG A 36 4.02 17.32 -2.21
C ARG A 36 4.77 16.36 -1.29
N THR A 37 4.90 16.72 -0.02
CA THR A 37 5.56 15.87 0.97
C THR A 37 4.84 14.54 1.14
N THR A 38 3.51 14.56 1.18
CA THR A 38 2.72 13.35 1.32
C THR A 38 2.97 12.40 0.15
N LEU A 39 2.93 12.92 -1.07
CA LEU A 39 3.17 12.07 -2.25
C LEU A 39 4.63 11.62 -2.32
N SER A 40 5.56 12.50 -2.02
CA SER A 40 6.99 12.17 -2.03
C SER A 40 7.28 10.99 -1.09
N ARG A 41 6.72 11.01 0.11
CA ARG A 41 6.92 9.92 1.06
C ARG A 41 6.35 8.61 0.55
N LEU A 42 5.19 8.67 -0.09
CA LEU A 42 4.57 7.46 -0.63
C LEU A 42 5.42 6.83 -1.73
N ILE A 43 5.84 7.62 -2.72
CA ILE A 43 6.61 7.08 -3.86
C ILE A 43 8.04 6.71 -3.49
N ASN A 44 8.53 7.19 -2.35
CA ASN A 44 9.83 6.80 -1.81
C ASN A 44 9.72 5.69 -0.77
N CYS A 45 8.57 5.04 -0.70
CA CYS A 45 8.33 3.89 0.16
C CYS A 45 8.45 4.20 1.65
N GLN A 46 8.22 5.45 2.03
CA GLN A 46 8.29 5.90 3.42
C GLN A 46 6.92 5.99 4.08
N ALA A 47 5.88 5.79 3.31
CA ALA A 47 4.50 5.80 3.81
C ALA A 47 3.68 4.81 3.00
N GLY A 48 2.65 4.26 3.60
CA GLY A 48 1.75 3.33 2.92
C GLY A 48 0.53 4.04 2.34
N ILE A 49 -0.28 3.27 1.63
CA ILE A 49 -1.52 3.76 1.05
C ILE A 49 -2.65 3.55 2.04
N SER A 50 -3.19 4.67 2.54
CA SER A 50 -4.36 4.65 3.42
C SER A 50 -5.63 4.48 2.57
N PRO A 51 -6.77 4.14 3.20
CA PRO A 51 -8.03 4.08 2.47
C PRO A 51 -8.36 5.39 1.75
N GLU A 52 -8.10 6.53 2.38
CA GLU A 52 -8.35 7.81 1.73
C GLU A 52 -7.44 8.00 0.51
N MET A 53 -6.17 7.65 0.63
CA MET A 53 -5.25 7.76 -0.51
C MET A 53 -5.67 6.82 -1.64
N ALA A 54 -6.16 5.63 -1.31
CA ALA A 54 -6.65 4.70 -2.30
C ALA A 54 -7.82 5.29 -3.10
N ILE A 55 -8.71 5.99 -2.42
CA ILE A 55 -9.83 6.66 -3.08
C ILE A 55 -9.33 7.79 -3.98
N ARG A 56 -8.36 8.57 -3.51
CA ARG A 56 -7.78 9.66 -4.30
C ARG A 56 -7.11 9.12 -5.56
N LEU A 57 -6.34 8.04 -5.43
CA LEU A 57 -5.68 7.40 -6.57
C LEU A 57 -6.68 6.88 -7.58
N ALA A 58 -7.75 6.25 -7.11
CA ALA A 58 -8.79 5.75 -7.98
C ALA A 58 -9.49 6.87 -8.74
N LYS A 59 -9.78 7.97 -8.06
CA LYS A 59 -10.45 9.10 -8.70
C LYS A 59 -9.55 9.80 -9.71
N ALA A 60 -8.28 9.95 -9.40
CA ALA A 60 -7.36 10.70 -10.27
C ALA A 60 -6.83 9.87 -11.43
N PHE A 61 -6.52 8.61 -11.21
CA PHE A 61 -5.81 7.80 -12.20
C PHE A 61 -6.54 6.53 -12.64
N GLY A 62 -7.72 6.30 -12.09
CA GLY A 62 -8.47 5.10 -12.44
C GLY A 62 -8.18 3.93 -11.50
N ALA A 63 -8.65 2.76 -11.87
CA ALA A 63 -8.64 1.56 -11.03
C ALA A 63 -9.61 1.75 -9.85
N THR A 64 -9.69 0.77 -8.98
CA THR A 64 -10.57 0.83 -7.82
C THR A 64 -9.76 1.03 -6.56
N PRO A 65 -10.34 1.65 -5.53
CA PRO A 65 -9.63 1.77 -4.26
C PRO A 65 -9.21 0.41 -3.70
N ASP A 66 -10.03 -0.62 -3.94
CA ASP A 66 -9.77 -1.97 -3.45
C ASP A 66 -8.44 -2.52 -3.92
N ILE A 67 -8.07 -2.26 -5.18
CA ILE A 67 -6.80 -2.74 -5.73
C ILE A 67 -5.64 -2.14 -4.95
N TRP A 68 -5.70 -0.84 -4.66
CA TRP A 68 -4.64 -0.17 -3.93
C TRP A 68 -4.50 -0.70 -2.50
N ILE A 69 -5.65 -0.95 -1.83
CA ILE A 69 -5.64 -1.49 -0.48
C ILE A 69 -5.11 -2.92 -0.47
N ARG A 70 -5.48 -3.73 -1.47
CA ARG A 70 -4.95 -5.09 -1.57
C ARG A 70 -3.45 -5.12 -1.76
N MET A 71 -2.92 -4.21 -2.58
CA MET A 71 -1.48 -4.11 -2.78
C MET A 71 -0.78 -3.75 -1.48
N GLN A 72 -1.34 -2.81 -0.74
CA GLN A 72 -0.76 -2.40 0.54
C GLN A 72 -0.81 -3.56 1.55
N ALA A 73 -1.94 -4.25 1.62
CA ALA A 73 -2.09 -5.37 2.55
C ALA A 73 -1.11 -6.50 2.22
N ALA A 74 -0.94 -6.80 0.94
CA ALA A 74 -0.01 -7.85 0.51
C ALA A 74 1.42 -7.49 0.89
N TYR A 75 1.80 -6.23 0.69
CA TYR A 75 3.12 -5.77 1.06
C TYR A 75 3.33 -5.84 2.57
N ASP A 76 2.36 -5.32 3.33
CA ASP A 76 2.46 -5.29 4.79
C ASP A 76 2.56 -6.70 5.37
N LEU A 77 1.75 -7.62 4.85
CA LEU A 77 1.76 -8.99 5.33
C LEU A 77 3.09 -9.68 4.99
N ALA A 78 3.63 -9.43 3.79
CA ALA A 78 4.92 -9.99 3.41
C ALA A 78 6.03 -9.48 4.32
N GLN A 79 6.00 -8.19 4.69
CA GLN A 79 6.98 -7.64 5.61
C GLN A 79 6.84 -8.26 7.00
N ALA A 80 5.61 -8.42 7.48
CA ALA A 80 5.38 -9.05 8.78
C ALA A 80 5.86 -10.50 8.79
N ARG A 81 5.69 -11.22 7.68
CA ARG A 81 6.12 -12.62 7.59
C ARG A 81 7.62 -12.81 7.67
N LEU A 82 8.40 -11.77 7.39
CA LEU A 82 9.83 -11.86 7.58
C LEU A 82 10.20 -12.07 9.04
N HIS A 83 9.31 -11.68 9.95
CA HIS A 83 9.49 -11.83 11.38
C HIS A 83 8.44 -12.76 12.00
N GLU A 84 7.81 -13.59 11.17
CA GLU A 84 6.70 -14.44 11.61
C GLU A 84 7.12 -15.36 12.75
N HIS A 85 8.33 -15.90 12.68
CA HIS A 85 8.84 -16.81 13.72
C HIS A 85 9.00 -16.14 15.08
N GLU A 86 9.04 -14.80 15.12
CA GLU A 86 9.14 -14.06 16.37
C GLU A 86 7.78 -13.86 17.04
N ILE A 87 6.71 -14.15 16.32
CA ILE A 87 5.36 -14.00 16.84
C ILE A 87 4.97 -15.30 17.56
N LYS A 88 5.10 -15.28 18.88
CA LYS A 88 4.92 -16.47 19.70
C LYS A 88 3.48 -16.60 20.15
N VAL A 89 2.63 -17.09 19.29
CA VAL A 89 1.22 -17.30 19.59
C VAL A 89 0.86 -18.73 19.28
N LYS A 90 0.23 -19.39 20.21
CA LYS A 90 -0.26 -20.74 20.04
C LYS A 90 -1.75 -20.72 19.77
N PRO A 91 -2.27 -21.71 19.03
CA PRO A 91 -3.71 -21.79 18.83
C PRO A 91 -4.43 -21.83 20.17
N TYR A 92 -5.46 -21.03 20.30
CA TYR A 92 -6.28 -21.06 21.51
C TYR A 92 -7.18 -22.29 21.50
N ARG A 93 -7.15 -23.02 22.59
CA ARG A 93 -8.03 -24.17 22.77
C ARG A 93 -8.83 -23.92 24.03
N PRO A 94 -10.12 -23.62 23.90
CA PRO A 94 -10.92 -23.39 25.09
C PRO A 94 -10.95 -24.63 25.95
N GLN A 95 -10.71 -24.43 27.25
CA GLN A 95 -10.95 -25.49 28.21
C GLN A 95 -12.42 -25.42 28.55
N HIS A 96 -13.14 -26.42 28.17
CA HIS A 96 -14.52 -26.45 28.51
C HIS A 96 -14.80 -27.79 29.18
N ALA A 97 -15.74 -27.75 30.06
CA ALA A 97 -16.05 -28.90 30.86
C ALA A 97 -16.94 -29.87 30.14
N ALA A 98 -17.18 -29.70 28.96
CA ALA A 98 -18.17 -30.50 28.27
C ALA A 98 -18.07 -31.96 28.48
#